data_c0d11e6a6aa8cff233eb05923bd1ab92
#
_entry.id   c0d11e6a6aa8cff233eb05923bd1ab92
#
_cell.length_a   1.000
_cell.length_b   1.000
_cell.length_c   1.000
_cell.angle_alpha   90.00
_cell.angle_beta   90.00
_cell.angle_gamma   90.00
#
_symmetry.space_group_name_H-M   'P 1'
#
loop_
_entity.id
_entity.type
_entity.pdbx_description
1 polymer ?
#
loop_
_entity_poly.entity_id
_entity_poly.type
_entity_poly.pdbx_seq_one_letter_code
_entity_poly.pdbx_strand_id
1 'polypeptide(L)'
;MQMLAQREDKLINQDWSFRFSHQVNANAARRVDLPHTWNAQDALGGKHDYKRGIGNYTKKIFIRPEWQSKRLFLRFEGANCVSNVFVNGKHIGEHRGGYGAFVFEITDKVEYGKENTLLVRVNNGEQLDVMPLVGDFNFYGGIYRDVHLLLTDNLCISPLDYASSGVYLIQQQITDKQAAICARINLSNGTGELRKAVLRLQVNDEKKTVYETEKEVSMIPHTDVQVENIEFILKNPRLWNGTQDPFMYQTVVTLIKDGKELDKVEQPLGVRYYITDPDKGFFLNGKHLPLHGVCRHQERAEVGNALYPVSYTHLRAHETTLHLVC
;
A
#
# COMPACT_ATOMS: atom_id res chain seq x y z
N MET A 1 -9.19 -31.56 0.51
CA MET A 1 -9.67 -30.21 0.18
C MET A 1 -8.75 -29.23 0.89
N GLN A 2 -7.80 -28.64 0.15
CA GLN A 2 -6.85 -27.69 0.74
C GLN A 2 -7.64 -26.44 1.13
N MET A 3 -7.69 -26.08 2.42
CA MET A 3 -8.29 -24.82 2.85
C MET A 3 -7.50 -23.71 2.21
N LEU A 4 -8.13 -22.96 1.32
CA LEU A 4 -7.55 -21.73 0.77
C LEU A 4 -7.27 -20.79 1.93
N ALA A 5 -6.03 -20.34 2.02
CA ALA A 5 -5.53 -19.47 3.07
C ALA A 5 -6.39 -18.21 3.22
N GLN A 6 -6.29 -17.58 4.37
CA GLN A 6 -6.63 -16.20 4.68
C GLN A 6 -6.26 -15.28 3.50
N ARG A 7 -6.23 -13.98 3.68
CA ARG A 7 -5.72 -13.03 2.68
C ARG A 7 -4.44 -13.54 2.00
N GLU A 8 -4.43 -13.55 0.67
CA GLU A 8 -3.23 -13.78 -0.12
C GLU A 8 -2.84 -12.47 -0.83
N ASP A 9 -1.56 -12.15 -0.80
CA ASP A 9 -0.98 -11.03 -1.53
C ASP A 9 0.04 -11.57 -2.54
N LYS A 10 -0.26 -11.40 -3.82
CA LYS A 10 0.55 -11.92 -4.92
C LYS A 10 1.14 -10.77 -5.72
N LEU A 11 2.44 -10.65 -5.67
CA LEU A 11 3.18 -9.72 -6.54
C LEU A 11 3.04 -10.15 -8.00
N ILE A 12 2.61 -9.24 -8.87
CA ILE A 12 2.40 -9.51 -10.30
C ILE A 12 3.26 -8.62 -11.21
N ASN A 13 4.46 -8.31 -10.78
CA ASN A 13 5.38 -7.37 -11.44
C ASN A 13 5.99 -7.87 -12.75
N GLN A 14 6.13 -9.17 -12.93
CA GLN A 14 6.84 -9.75 -14.08
C GLN A 14 5.98 -9.81 -15.34
N ASP A 15 6.61 -9.86 -16.50
CA ASP A 15 5.98 -10.16 -17.80
C ASP A 15 4.87 -9.19 -18.22
N TRP A 16 5.07 -7.90 -18.08
CA TRP A 16 4.20 -6.90 -18.66
C TRP A 16 4.66 -6.56 -20.08
N SER A 17 3.71 -6.23 -20.94
CA SER A 17 3.95 -5.66 -22.26
C SER A 17 3.70 -4.16 -22.21
N PHE A 18 4.65 -3.35 -22.64
CA PHE A 18 4.57 -1.89 -22.65
C PHE A 18 4.65 -1.33 -24.07
N ARG A 19 3.77 -0.36 -24.39
CA ARG A 19 3.87 0.47 -25.60
C ARG A 19 3.25 1.86 -25.35
N PHE A 20 3.69 2.85 -26.09
CA PHE A 20 2.98 4.14 -26.10
C PHE A 20 1.68 4.07 -26.90
N SER A 21 0.66 4.85 -26.50
CA SER A 21 -0.66 4.87 -27.16
C SER A 21 -0.61 5.30 -28.62
N HIS A 22 0.31 6.17 -29.01
CA HIS A 22 0.50 6.60 -30.40
C HIS A 22 1.17 5.53 -31.30
N GLN A 23 1.75 4.49 -30.72
CA GLN A 23 2.36 3.38 -31.45
C GLN A 23 1.28 2.37 -31.80
N VAL A 24 0.72 2.46 -33.01
CA VAL A 24 -0.38 1.58 -33.46
C VAL A 24 0.11 0.18 -33.77
N ASN A 25 1.38 0.03 -34.19
CA ASN A 25 1.95 -1.27 -34.55
C ASN A 25 2.12 -2.14 -33.27
N ALA A 26 1.54 -3.33 -33.28
CA ALA A 26 1.68 -4.30 -32.19
C ALA A 26 3.14 -4.71 -31.93
N ASN A 27 3.98 -4.73 -32.97
CA ASN A 27 5.41 -5.03 -32.84
C ASN A 27 6.22 -3.94 -32.11
N ALA A 28 5.63 -2.77 -31.84
CA ALA A 28 6.25 -1.74 -31.00
C ALA A 28 6.18 -2.04 -29.49
N ALA A 29 5.42 -3.06 -29.10
CA ALA A 29 5.34 -3.48 -27.70
C ALA A 29 6.63 -4.17 -27.28
N ARG A 30 7.13 -3.79 -26.08
CA ARG A 30 8.30 -4.40 -25.47
C ARG A 30 7.93 -5.05 -24.14
N ARG A 31 8.58 -6.15 -23.78
CA ARG A 31 8.45 -6.77 -22.47
C ARG A 31 9.15 -5.92 -21.43
N VAL A 32 8.49 -5.71 -20.30
CA VAL A 32 9.03 -5.00 -19.15
C VAL A 32 8.60 -5.69 -17.87
N ASP A 33 9.43 -5.60 -16.84
CA ASP A 33 9.05 -5.93 -15.48
C ASP A 33 8.84 -4.63 -14.68
N LEU A 34 7.97 -4.68 -13.70
CA LEU A 34 7.74 -3.56 -12.77
C LEU A 34 8.69 -3.67 -11.58
N PRO A 35 9.08 -2.56 -10.98
CA PRO A 35 8.79 -1.15 -11.33
C PRO A 35 9.37 -0.73 -12.69
N HIS A 36 8.63 0.11 -13.43
CA HIS A 36 9.07 0.59 -14.73
C HIS A 36 8.67 2.05 -14.97
N THR A 37 9.61 2.83 -15.48
CA THR A 37 9.34 4.16 -16.07
C THR A 37 9.89 4.24 -17.48
N TRP A 38 9.16 4.92 -18.38
CA TRP A 38 9.66 5.18 -19.73
C TRP A 38 10.62 6.38 -19.80
N ASN A 39 10.75 7.13 -18.69
CA ASN A 39 11.62 8.29 -18.59
C ASN A 39 13.00 7.98 -17.99
N ALA A 40 13.34 6.71 -17.80
CA ALA A 40 14.59 6.31 -17.14
C ALA A 40 15.86 6.84 -17.82
N GLN A 41 15.81 7.11 -19.13
CA GLN A 41 16.91 7.60 -19.94
C GLN A 41 16.79 9.10 -20.28
N ASP A 42 15.67 9.74 -19.92
CA ASP A 42 15.46 11.15 -20.16
C ASP A 42 16.43 11.94 -19.26
N ALA A 43 16.84 13.11 -19.74
CA ALA A 43 17.86 13.96 -19.09
C ALA A 43 19.29 13.37 -18.98
N LEU A 44 19.53 12.12 -19.37
CA LEU A 44 20.88 11.59 -19.46
C LEU A 44 21.59 12.13 -20.69
N GLY A 45 22.89 12.44 -20.55
CA GLY A 45 23.71 12.96 -21.64
C GLY A 45 23.33 14.40 -22.09
N GLY A 46 22.77 15.21 -21.20
CA GLY A 46 22.45 16.62 -21.47
C GLY A 46 21.14 16.83 -22.26
N LYS A 47 20.33 15.81 -22.43
CA LYS A 47 18.98 15.94 -22.98
C LYS A 47 18.04 16.48 -21.90
N HIS A 48 17.26 17.52 -22.25
CA HIS A 48 16.33 18.15 -21.33
C HIS A 48 14.86 17.81 -21.62
N ASP A 49 14.59 16.99 -22.63
CA ASP A 49 13.25 16.63 -23.05
C ASP A 49 12.77 15.40 -22.27
N TYR A 50 11.84 15.64 -21.37
CA TYR A 50 11.12 14.56 -20.69
C TYR A 50 9.92 14.12 -21.50
N LYS A 51 9.87 12.83 -21.86
CA LYS A 51 8.81 12.27 -22.65
C LYS A 51 7.51 12.19 -21.87
N ARG A 52 6.56 13.04 -22.24
CA ARG A 52 5.20 13.00 -21.71
C ARG A 52 4.27 12.28 -22.68
N GLY A 53 3.24 11.60 -22.14
CA GLY A 53 2.28 10.89 -22.98
C GLY A 53 1.56 9.78 -22.24
N ILE A 54 0.92 8.92 -23.02
CA ILE A 54 0.16 7.79 -22.50
C ILE A 54 0.89 6.49 -22.82
N GLY A 55 1.28 5.76 -21.76
CA GLY A 55 1.83 4.42 -21.83
C GLY A 55 0.76 3.37 -21.52
N ASN A 56 0.71 2.31 -22.32
CA ASN A 56 -0.17 1.16 -22.13
C ASN A 56 0.66 -0.01 -21.60
N TYR A 57 0.30 -0.50 -20.42
CA TYR A 57 0.84 -1.70 -19.80
C TYR A 57 -0.20 -2.80 -19.91
N THR A 58 0.15 -3.90 -20.56
CA THR A 58 -0.76 -5.04 -20.73
C THR A 58 -0.15 -6.29 -20.10
N LYS A 59 -0.95 -7.04 -19.35
CA LYS A 59 -0.55 -8.30 -18.75
C LYS A 59 -1.65 -9.33 -18.92
N LYS A 60 -1.25 -10.56 -19.25
CA LYS A 60 -2.12 -11.71 -19.19
C LYS A 60 -1.95 -12.43 -17.88
N ILE A 61 -3.06 -12.75 -17.21
CA ILE A 61 -3.08 -13.44 -15.93
C ILE A 61 -4.13 -14.54 -15.93
N PHE A 62 -3.71 -15.73 -15.54
CA PHE A 62 -4.63 -16.85 -15.36
C PHE A 62 -5.30 -16.76 -13.99
N ILE A 63 -6.64 -16.61 -13.97
CA ILE A 63 -7.44 -16.58 -12.76
C ILE A 63 -7.93 -18.00 -12.47
N ARG A 64 -7.47 -18.56 -11.36
CA ARG A 64 -7.75 -19.94 -10.98
C ARG A 64 -9.23 -20.18 -10.66
N PRO A 65 -9.81 -21.34 -11.02
CA PRO A 65 -11.22 -21.65 -10.70
C PRO A 65 -11.52 -21.62 -9.20
N GLU A 66 -10.58 -22.06 -8.38
CA GLU A 66 -10.74 -22.11 -6.92
C GLU A 66 -10.84 -20.73 -6.25
N TRP A 67 -10.51 -19.65 -6.97
CA TRP A 67 -10.65 -18.29 -6.47
C TRP A 67 -12.06 -17.70 -6.63
N GLN A 68 -13.00 -18.46 -7.25
CA GLN A 68 -14.37 -17.98 -7.49
C GLN A 68 -15.13 -17.65 -6.20
N SER A 69 -14.74 -18.23 -5.05
CA SER A 69 -15.30 -17.92 -3.74
C SER A 69 -14.61 -16.74 -3.01
N LYS A 70 -13.63 -16.11 -3.66
CA LYS A 70 -12.84 -15.02 -3.11
C LYS A 70 -13.14 -13.70 -3.80
N ARG A 71 -12.86 -12.59 -3.11
CA ARG A 71 -12.79 -11.28 -3.72
C ARG A 71 -11.37 -11.06 -4.25
N LEU A 72 -11.26 -10.42 -5.40
CA LEU A 72 -10.00 -10.12 -6.07
C LEU A 72 -9.84 -8.63 -6.23
N PHE A 73 -8.67 -8.13 -5.83
CA PHE A 73 -8.34 -6.71 -5.93
C PHE A 73 -7.00 -6.53 -6.64
N LEU A 74 -6.92 -5.53 -7.52
CA LEU A 74 -5.66 -5.04 -8.07
C LEU A 74 -5.22 -3.82 -7.25
N ARG A 75 -4.10 -3.94 -6.54
CA ARG A 75 -3.49 -2.87 -5.76
C ARG A 75 -2.22 -2.41 -6.43
N PHE A 76 -2.11 -1.11 -6.63
CA PHE A 76 -0.94 -0.44 -7.17
C PHE A 76 -0.31 0.41 -6.07
N GLU A 77 1.00 0.29 -5.87
CA GLU A 77 1.70 1.10 -4.86
C GLU A 77 2.05 2.50 -5.37
N GLY A 78 2.08 2.68 -6.70
CA GLY A 78 2.25 3.98 -7.33
C GLY A 78 2.37 3.90 -8.85
N ALA A 79 1.67 4.80 -9.52
CA ALA A 79 1.78 5.00 -10.98
C ALA A 79 1.54 6.49 -11.29
N ASN A 80 2.36 7.10 -12.13
CA ASN A 80 2.33 8.54 -12.33
C ASN A 80 1.85 8.91 -13.74
N CYS A 81 0.83 9.78 -13.86
CA CYS A 81 0.12 10.49 -12.80
C CYS A 81 -1.39 10.21 -12.85
N VAL A 82 -1.96 9.83 -14.00
CA VAL A 82 -3.36 9.40 -14.14
C VAL A 82 -3.38 8.00 -14.71
N SER A 83 -4.04 7.09 -14.01
CA SER A 83 -4.07 5.67 -14.35
C SER A 83 -5.50 5.20 -14.59
N ASN A 84 -5.78 4.65 -15.78
CA ASN A 84 -7.03 4.00 -16.12
C ASN A 84 -6.81 2.49 -16.21
N VAL A 85 -7.58 1.71 -15.46
CA VAL A 85 -7.45 0.25 -15.36
C VAL A 85 -8.61 -0.44 -16.10
N PHE A 86 -8.27 -1.45 -16.89
CA PHE A 86 -9.22 -2.27 -17.64
C PHE A 86 -8.95 -3.75 -17.41
N VAL A 87 -10.00 -4.54 -17.32
CA VAL A 87 -9.95 -6.01 -17.30
C VAL A 87 -10.83 -6.55 -18.41
N ASN A 88 -10.29 -7.40 -19.29
CA ASN A 88 -10.98 -7.97 -20.45
C ASN A 88 -11.69 -6.89 -21.32
N GLY A 89 -11.04 -5.74 -21.48
CA GLY A 89 -11.56 -4.59 -22.23
C GLY A 89 -12.62 -3.74 -21.49
N LYS A 90 -13.07 -4.14 -20.30
CA LYS A 90 -14.01 -3.37 -19.49
C LYS A 90 -13.25 -2.39 -18.60
N HIS A 91 -13.63 -1.12 -18.61
CA HIS A 91 -13.07 -0.11 -17.70
C HIS A 91 -13.48 -0.42 -16.26
N ILE A 92 -12.50 -0.43 -15.36
CA ILE A 92 -12.68 -0.73 -13.94
C ILE A 92 -12.73 0.56 -13.13
N GLY A 93 -11.80 1.49 -13.39
CA GLY A 93 -11.72 2.76 -12.69
C GLY A 93 -10.54 3.59 -13.13
N GLU A 94 -10.53 4.84 -12.65
CA GLU A 94 -9.46 5.80 -12.84
C GLU A 94 -8.90 6.21 -11.48
N HIS A 95 -7.57 6.32 -11.39
CA HIS A 95 -6.88 6.96 -10.27
C HIS A 95 -6.17 8.22 -10.77
N ARG A 96 -6.34 9.32 -10.02
CA ARG A 96 -5.70 10.61 -10.28
C ARG A 96 -4.79 10.96 -9.12
N GLY A 97 -3.49 10.95 -9.39
CA GLY A 97 -2.44 11.18 -8.41
C GLY A 97 -1.22 10.30 -8.70
N GLY A 98 -0.02 10.87 -8.59
CA GLY A 98 1.21 10.17 -8.98
C GLY A 98 1.88 9.40 -7.87
N TYR A 99 1.54 9.65 -6.60
CA TYR A 99 2.36 9.22 -5.45
C TYR A 99 1.63 8.36 -4.43
N GLY A 100 0.30 8.35 -4.45
CA GLY A 100 -0.52 7.52 -3.59
C GLY A 100 -0.72 6.11 -4.15
N ALA A 101 -0.86 5.13 -3.25
CA ALA A 101 -1.34 3.81 -3.63
C ALA A 101 -2.84 3.86 -3.95
N PHE A 102 -3.29 2.94 -4.82
CA PHE A 102 -4.71 2.79 -5.15
C PHE A 102 -5.07 1.33 -5.41
N VAL A 103 -6.35 1.03 -5.31
CA VAL A 103 -6.86 -0.33 -5.43
C VAL A 103 -8.20 -0.35 -6.14
N PHE A 104 -8.44 -1.39 -6.93
CA PHE A 104 -9.72 -1.64 -7.58
C PHE A 104 -10.14 -3.09 -7.38
N GLU A 105 -11.40 -3.32 -7.03
CA GLU A 105 -11.98 -4.66 -7.02
C GLU A 105 -12.28 -5.12 -8.46
N ILE A 106 -11.90 -6.37 -8.76
CA ILE A 106 -12.07 -6.97 -10.08
C ILE A 106 -12.85 -8.30 -10.05
N THR A 107 -13.43 -8.66 -8.91
CA THR A 107 -14.10 -9.94 -8.63
C THR A 107 -15.09 -10.36 -9.72
N ASP A 108 -15.97 -9.46 -10.13
CA ASP A 108 -17.02 -9.68 -11.12
C ASP A 108 -16.64 -9.30 -12.56
N LYS A 109 -15.37 -8.93 -12.78
CA LYS A 109 -14.83 -8.50 -14.08
C LYS A 109 -13.91 -9.53 -14.71
N VAL A 110 -13.52 -10.54 -13.94
CA VAL A 110 -12.64 -11.63 -14.39
C VAL A 110 -13.42 -12.86 -14.82
N GLU A 111 -12.80 -13.68 -15.66
CA GLU A 111 -13.27 -15.01 -16.04
C GLU A 111 -12.41 -16.05 -15.31
N TYR A 112 -13.05 -16.85 -14.45
CA TYR A 112 -12.38 -17.90 -13.69
C TYR A 112 -12.04 -19.11 -14.58
N GLY A 113 -10.91 -19.77 -14.32
CA GLY A 113 -10.42 -20.89 -15.12
C GLY A 113 -9.87 -20.48 -16.48
N LYS A 114 -9.65 -19.20 -16.71
CA LYS A 114 -9.18 -18.65 -17.99
C LYS A 114 -8.10 -17.62 -17.82
N GLU A 115 -7.43 -17.31 -18.92
CA GLU A 115 -6.52 -16.17 -19.04
C GLU A 115 -7.33 -14.89 -19.20
N ASN A 116 -7.04 -13.89 -18.36
CA ASN A 116 -7.64 -12.57 -18.38
C ASN A 116 -6.60 -11.54 -18.82
N THR A 117 -7.03 -10.50 -19.51
CA THR A 117 -6.16 -9.41 -19.95
C THR A 117 -6.35 -8.20 -19.07
N LEU A 118 -5.29 -7.79 -18.37
CA LEU A 118 -5.20 -6.53 -17.66
C LEU A 118 -4.60 -5.48 -18.59
N LEU A 119 -5.20 -4.31 -18.68
CA LEU A 119 -4.62 -3.14 -19.35
C LEU A 119 -4.64 -1.96 -18.38
N VAL A 120 -3.47 -1.36 -18.18
CA VAL A 120 -3.31 -0.13 -17.40
C VAL A 120 -2.77 0.95 -18.32
N ARG A 121 -3.56 2.02 -18.48
CA ARG A 121 -3.16 3.20 -19.27
C ARG A 121 -2.69 4.27 -18.31
N VAL A 122 -1.41 4.59 -18.35
CA VAL A 122 -0.80 5.59 -17.48
C VAL A 122 -0.45 6.83 -18.31
N ASN A 123 -0.87 7.99 -17.84
CA ASN A 123 -0.62 9.28 -18.50
C ASN A 123 0.19 10.18 -17.56
N ASN A 124 1.40 10.60 -17.95
CA ASN A 124 2.21 11.61 -17.27
C ASN A 124 2.16 12.98 -17.94
N GLY A 125 1.23 13.19 -18.85
CA GLY A 125 0.94 14.51 -19.42
C GLY A 125 0.46 15.47 -18.34
N GLU A 126 0.55 16.75 -18.62
CA GLU A 126 0.10 17.81 -17.71
C GLU A 126 -1.40 17.68 -17.39
N GLN A 127 -1.72 17.72 -16.11
CA GLN A 127 -3.07 17.65 -15.58
C GLN A 127 -3.25 18.75 -14.55
N LEU A 128 -4.15 19.70 -14.79
CA LEU A 128 -4.33 20.88 -13.92
C LEU A 128 -4.82 20.55 -12.52
N ASP A 129 -5.41 19.38 -12.32
CA ASP A 129 -5.98 18.90 -11.06
C ASP A 129 -5.12 17.85 -10.37
N VAL A 130 -3.92 17.55 -10.90
CA VAL A 130 -2.99 16.56 -10.30
C VAL A 130 -1.66 17.25 -9.97
N MET A 131 -1.37 17.32 -8.68
CA MET A 131 -0.11 17.92 -8.19
C MET A 131 1.07 16.95 -8.33
N PRO A 132 2.29 17.46 -8.49
CA PRO A 132 2.65 18.87 -8.71
C PRO A 132 2.43 19.30 -10.16
N LEU A 133 2.06 20.56 -10.36
CA LEU A 133 1.86 21.13 -11.70
C LEU A 133 3.18 21.50 -12.37
N VAL A 134 4.10 22.05 -11.59
CA VAL A 134 5.43 22.53 -12.03
C VAL A 134 6.46 22.15 -10.96
N GLY A 135 7.69 21.88 -11.39
CA GLY A 135 8.83 21.63 -10.52
C GLY A 135 10.12 21.55 -11.34
N ASP A 136 11.25 21.65 -10.66
CA ASP A 136 12.59 21.50 -11.22
C ASP A 136 13.08 20.05 -11.22
N PHE A 137 12.16 19.10 -11.15
CA PHE A 137 12.40 17.67 -11.14
C PHE A 137 11.62 16.95 -12.25
N ASN A 138 12.03 15.72 -12.54
CA ASN A 138 11.43 14.92 -13.59
C ASN A 138 10.07 14.35 -13.18
N PHE A 139 9.06 14.52 -14.03
CA PHE A 139 7.73 13.90 -13.87
C PHE A 139 7.73 12.53 -14.54
N TYR A 140 8.34 11.58 -13.89
CA TYR A 140 8.44 10.21 -14.37
C TYR A 140 7.08 9.59 -14.65
N GLY A 141 6.88 9.07 -15.86
CA GLY A 141 5.66 8.33 -16.21
C GLY A 141 5.85 6.84 -16.12
N GLY A 142 4.81 6.14 -15.73
CA GLY A 142 4.79 4.67 -15.67
C GLY A 142 4.29 4.11 -14.36
N ILE A 143 4.29 2.77 -14.27
CA ILE A 143 4.03 2.04 -13.04
C ILE A 143 5.38 1.84 -12.35
N TYR A 144 5.74 2.79 -11.49
CA TYR A 144 7.09 2.89 -10.93
C TYR A 144 7.21 2.24 -9.55
N ARG A 145 6.15 1.57 -9.08
CA ARG A 145 6.11 0.74 -7.87
C ARG A 145 5.41 -0.58 -8.13
N ASP A 146 5.33 -1.41 -7.11
CA ASP A 146 4.80 -2.76 -7.20
C ASP A 146 3.30 -2.80 -7.52
N VAL A 147 2.88 -3.89 -8.16
CA VAL A 147 1.48 -4.23 -8.42
C VAL A 147 1.16 -5.59 -7.83
N HIS A 148 0.06 -5.64 -7.10
CA HIS A 148 -0.37 -6.81 -6.37
C HIS A 148 -1.76 -7.28 -6.82
N LEU A 149 -1.96 -8.58 -6.82
CA LEU A 149 -3.26 -9.23 -6.83
C LEU A 149 -3.56 -9.70 -5.42
N LEU A 150 -4.51 -9.02 -4.74
CA LEU A 150 -4.96 -9.41 -3.42
C LEU A 150 -6.18 -10.32 -3.55
N LEU A 151 -6.20 -11.40 -2.76
CA LEU A 151 -7.34 -12.29 -2.61
C LEU A 151 -7.80 -12.25 -1.15
N THR A 152 -9.10 -12.03 -0.94
CA THR A 152 -9.70 -12.03 0.40
C THR A 152 -10.93 -12.92 0.43
N ASP A 153 -11.45 -13.17 1.63
CA ASP A 153 -12.81 -13.68 1.78
C ASP A 153 -13.84 -12.59 1.42
N ASN A 154 -15.12 -12.98 1.28
CA ASN A 154 -16.20 -12.02 1.06
C ASN A 154 -16.39 -11.07 2.25
N LEU A 155 -16.04 -11.51 3.45
CA LEU A 155 -15.91 -10.68 4.64
C LEU A 155 -14.42 -10.47 4.90
N CYS A 156 -13.97 -9.22 4.89
CA CYS A 156 -12.56 -8.93 5.06
C CYS A 156 -12.33 -7.58 5.76
N ILE A 157 -11.10 -7.36 6.19
CA ILE A 157 -10.59 -6.02 6.54
C ILE A 157 -10.37 -5.30 5.22
N SER A 158 -11.02 -4.16 5.03
CA SER A 158 -11.15 -3.51 3.73
C SER A 158 -9.82 -2.96 3.20
N PRO A 159 -9.39 -3.32 1.98
CA PRO A 159 -8.29 -2.64 1.30
C PRO A 159 -8.77 -1.39 0.54
N LEU A 160 -10.08 -1.11 0.50
CA LEU A 160 -10.68 -0.10 -0.37
C LEU A 160 -10.58 1.34 0.16
N ASP A 161 -10.12 1.53 1.40
CA ASP A 161 -9.85 2.85 1.95
C ASP A 161 -8.42 3.29 1.56
N TYR A 162 -8.30 3.96 0.41
CA TYR A 162 -7.04 4.47 -0.18
C TYR A 162 -5.92 3.42 -0.28
N ALA A 163 -6.28 2.17 -0.58
CA ALA A 163 -5.34 1.03 -0.64
C ALA A 163 -4.52 0.83 0.65
N SER A 164 -5.04 1.30 1.79
CA SER A 164 -4.43 1.08 3.10
C SER A 164 -4.58 -0.38 3.55
N SER A 165 -3.97 -0.72 4.68
CA SER A 165 -4.17 -2.03 5.30
C SER A 165 -5.58 -2.25 5.86
N GLY A 166 -6.38 -1.18 5.97
CA GLY A 166 -7.68 -1.17 6.64
C GLY A 166 -7.60 -1.09 8.17
N VAL A 167 -6.39 -0.97 8.74
CA VAL A 167 -6.17 -0.85 10.20
C VAL A 167 -5.35 0.40 10.50
N TYR A 168 -5.88 1.27 11.35
CA TYR A 168 -5.25 2.51 11.79
C TYR A 168 -5.10 2.49 13.31
N LEU A 169 -3.88 2.69 13.81
CA LEU A 169 -3.57 2.70 15.23
C LEU A 169 -3.38 4.16 15.69
N ILE A 170 -4.44 4.76 16.20
CA ILE A 170 -4.49 6.17 16.56
C ILE A 170 -4.09 6.32 18.03
N GLN A 171 -2.92 6.88 18.26
CA GLN A 171 -2.40 7.13 19.59
C GLN A 171 -3.01 8.42 20.15
N GLN A 172 -3.72 8.34 21.27
CA GLN A 172 -4.49 9.45 21.84
C GLN A 172 -3.77 10.11 23.03
N GLN A 173 -3.47 9.34 24.06
CA GLN A 173 -2.77 9.81 25.26
C GLN A 173 -1.65 8.83 25.61
N ILE A 174 -0.42 9.29 25.45
CA ILE A 174 0.76 8.48 25.67
C ILE A 174 1.59 9.07 26.79
N THR A 175 1.94 8.22 27.75
CA THR A 175 2.89 8.48 28.82
C THR A 175 3.81 7.26 28.99
N ASP A 176 4.81 7.38 29.85
CA ASP A 176 5.66 6.25 30.25
C ASP A 176 4.90 5.16 31.05
N LYS A 177 3.75 5.50 31.64
CA LYS A 177 2.92 4.59 32.45
C LYS A 177 1.80 3.95 31.67
N GLN A 178 1.28 4.60 30.65
CA GLN A 178 0.17 4.10 29.85
C GLN A 178 0.13 4.73 28.46
N ALA A 179 -0.39 3.96 27.50
CA ALA A 179 -0.71 4.39 26.16
C ALA A 179 -2.17 4.07 25.84
N ALA A 180 -3.01 5.09 25.71
CA ALA A 180 -4.38 4.96 25.20
C ALA A 180 -4.36 5.04 23.69
N ILE A 181 -4.90 4.00 23.02
CA ILE A 181 -4.86 3.82 21.59
C ILE A 181 -6.24 3.40 21.10
N CYS A 182 -6.67 4.00 19.99
CA CYS A 182 -7.84 3.57 19.24
C CYS A 182 -7.38 2.82 17.99
N ALA A 183 -7.71 1.54 17.88
CA ALA A 183 -7.62 0.81 16.64
C ALA A 183 -8.89 1.04 15.83
N ARG A 184 -8.80 1.85 14.79
CA ARG A 184 -9.85 2.03 13.78
C ARG A 184 -9.66 0.98 12.70
N ILE A 185 -10.66 0.12 12.51
CA ILE A 185 -10.63 -1.01 11.59
C ILE A 185 -11.73 -0.82 10.56
N ASN A 186 -11.36 -0.85 9.30
CA ASN A 186 -12.29 -0.77 8.19
C ASN A 186 -12.64 -2.18 7.72
N LEU A 187 -13.92 -2.51 7.74
CA LEU A 187 -14.46 -3.81 7.34
C LEU A 187 -15.19 -3.72 6.01
N SER A 188 -15.21 -4.80 5.25
CA SER A 188 -15.96 -4.91 4.01
C SER A 188 -16.73 -6.21 3.95
N ASN A 189 -17.98 -6.12 3.47
CA ASN A 189 -18.87 -7.26 3.25
C ASN A 189 -19.36 -7.26 1.80
N GLY A 190 -18.81 -8.14 0.98
CA GLY A 190 -19.21 -8.33 -0.43
C GLY A 190 -20.48 -9.16 -0.62
N THR A 191 -21.08 -9.70 0.47
CA THR A 191 -22.32 -10.49 0.37
C THR A 191 -23.57 -9.63 0.44
N GLY A 192 -24.70 -10.16 -0.08
CA GLY A 192 -26.02 -9.51 0.00
C GLY A 192 -26.72 -9.66 1.36
N GLU A 193 -26.05 -10.16 2.39
CA GLU A 193 -26.66 -10.45 3.69
C GLU A 193 -25.89 -9.83 4.84
N LEU A 194 -26.60 -9.44 5.90
CA LEU A 194 -25.99 -9.04 7.16
C LEU A 194 -25.23 -10.23 7.74
N ARG A 195 -23.97 -10.04 8.07
CA ARG A 195 -23.09 -11.08 8.62
C ARG A 195 -22.56 -10.67 9.98
N LYS A 196 -22.62 -11.58 10.95
CA LYS A 196 -21.95 -11.41 12.23
C LYS A 196 -20.55 -12.04 12.18
N ALA A 197 -19.61 -11.39 12.81
CA ALA A 197 -18.22 -11.84 12.93
C ALA A 197 -17.64 -11.35 14.26
N VAL A 198 -16.43 -11.79 14.57
CA VAL A 198 -15.65 -11.34 15.72
C VAL A 198 -14.36 -10.72 15.22
N LEU A 199 -14.05 -9.51 15.68
CA LEU A 199 -12.74 -8.90 15.55
C LEU A 199 -11.91 -9.25 16.77
N ARG A 200 -10.77 -9.91 16.59
CA ARG A 200 -9.73 -10.09 17.60
C ARG A 200 -8.61 -9.12 17.33
N LEU A 201 -8.24 -8.35 18.33
CA LEU A 201 -7.07 -7.47 18.31
C LEU A 201 -6.06 -7.97 19.33
N GLN A 202 -4.83 -8.22 18.88
CA GLN A 202 -3.70 -8.60 19.71
C GLN A 202 -2.58 -7.60 19.52
N VAL A 203 -1.91 -7.24 20.62
CA VAL A 203 -0.66 -6.46 20.60
C VAL A 203 0.43 -7.35 21.18
N ASN A 204 1.45 -7.59 20.39
CA ASN A 204 2.55 -8.48 20.73
C ASN A 204 3.84 -7.67 20.88
N ASP A 205 4.61 -7.96 21.94
CA ASP A 205 6.03 -7.71 21.91
C ASP A 205 6.74 -8.95 21.27
N GLU A 206 8.03 -8.90 21.09
CA GLU A 206 8.78 -9.97 20.43
C GLU A 206 8.55 -11.39 21.03
N LYS A 207 8.05 -11.48 22.24
CA LYS A 207 8.04 -12.72 23.05
C LYS A 207 6.64 -13.13 23.51
N LYS A 208 5.72 -12.19 23.63
CA LYS A 208 4.38 -12.46 24.22
C LYS A 208 3.32 -11.48 23.76
N THR A 209 2.08 -11.89 23.84
CA THR A 209 0.92 -11.01 23.75
C THR A 209 0.82 -10.17 25.03
N VAL A 210 0.90 -8.84 24.88
CA VAL A 210 0.81 -7.87 25.97
C VAL A 210 -0.60 -7.30 26.13
N TYR A 211 -1.42 -7.40 25.09
CA TYR A 211 -2.82 -7.03 25.11
C TYR A 211 -3.61 -7.88 24.12
N GLU A 212 -4.82 -8.29 24.51
CA GLU A 212 -5.76 -9.00 23.62
C GLU A 212 -7.19 -8.62 23.98
N THR A 213 -8.03 -8.46 22.97
CA THR A 213 -9.48 -8.27 23.12
C THR A 213 -10.23 -8.78 21.90
N GLU A 214 -11.51 -9.09 22.10
CA GLU A 214 -12.44 -9.45 21.05
C GLU A 214 -13.66 -8.53 21.06
N LYS A 215 -14.20 -8.24 19.88
CA LYS A 215 -15.40 -7.44 19.67
C LYS A 215 -16.29 -8.11 18.64
N GLU A 216 -17.54 -8.39 18.99
CA GLU A 216 -18.55 -8.77 18.02
C GLU A 216 -18.91 -7.61 17.12
N VAL A 217 -19.03 -7.88 15.83
CA VAL A 217 -19.39 -6.90 14.80
C VAL A 217 -20.49 -7.45 13.89
N SER A 218 -21.34 -6.54 13.43
CA SER A 218 -22.37 -6.85 12.43
C SER A 218 -21.98 -6.14 11.13
N MET A 219 -21.62 -6.90 10.10
CA MET A 219 -21.11 -6.38 8.83
C MET A 219 -22.27 -6.16 7.86
N ILE A 220 -22.48 -4.91 7.47
CA ILE A 220 -23.58 -4.46 6.60
C ILE A 220 -23.39 -5.02 5.18
N PRO A 221 -24.45 -5.51 4.52
CA PRO A 221 -24.38 -6.04 3.16
C PRO A 221 -23.85 -5.02 2.15
N HIS A 222 -23.13 -5.49 1.15
CA HIS A 222 -22.61 -4.68 0.03
C HIS A 222 -21.91 -3.39 0.49
N THR A 223 -21.08 -3.51 1.55
CA THR A 223 -20.37 -2.35 2.12
C THR A 223 -18.87 -2.48 1.85
N ASP A 224 -18.32 -1.47 1.21
CA ASP A 224 -16.89 -1.39 0.90
C ASP A 224 -16.05 -1.00 2.13
N VAL A 225 -16.56 -0.06 2.94
CA VAL A 225 -15.88 0.43 4.14
C VAL A 225 -16.90 0.67 5.25
N GLN A 226 -16.89 -0.21 6.25
CA GLN A 226 -17.58 -0.03 7.53
C GLN A 226 -16.54 0.16 8.62
N VAL A 227 -16.63 1.24 9.37
CA VAL A 227 -15.65 1.59 10.41
C VAL A 227 -16.05 0.98 11.75
N GLU A 228 -15.13 0.23 12.35
CA GLU A 228 -15.21 -0.28 13.73
C GLU A 228 -14.03 0.22 14.55
N ASN A 229 -14.31 0.64 15.79
CA ASN A 229 -13.29 1.13 16.71
C ASN A 229 -13.12 0.18 17.90
N ILE A 230 -11.87 -0.06 18.28
CA ILE A 230 -11.50 -0.78 19.51
C ILE A 230 -10.56 0.13 20.30
N GLU A 231 -11.06 0.65 21.41
CA GLU A 231 -10.25 1.44 22.36
C GLU A 231 -9.52 0.50 23.32
N PHE A 232 -8.22 0.75 23.54
CA PHE A 232 -7.43 -0.05 24.47
C PHE A 232 -6.31 0.73 25.14
N ILE A 233 -5.82 0.20 26.25
CA ILE A 233 -4.74 0.81 27.02
C ILE A 233 -3.62 -0.20 27.22
N LEU A 234 -2.42 0.13 26.78
CA LEU A 234 -1.20 -0.57 27.12
C LEU A 234 -0.63 0.02 28.43
N LYS A 235 -0.42 -0.82 29.43
CA LYS A 235 0.20 -0.44 30.71
C LYS A 235 1.71 -0.53 30.61
N ASN A 236 2.42 0.49 31.11
CA ASN A 236 3.89 0.58 31.11
C ASN A 236 4.49 0.24 29.72
N PRO A 237 4.07 0.92 28.64
CA PRO A 237 4.52 0.59 27.31
C PRO A 237 6.02 0.87 27.15
N ARG A 238 6.73 0.03 26.40
CA ARG A 238 8.05 0.38 25.89
C ARG A 238 7.87 1.39 24.77
N LEU A 239 8.41 2.60 24.98
CA LEU A 239 8.26 3.68 24.00
C LEU A 239 9.29 3.53 22.87
N TRP A 240 8.86 3.83 21.64
CA TRP A 240 9.78 3.97 20.51
C TRP A 240 10.57 5.29 20.65
N ASN A 241 11.89 5.21 20.68
CA ASN A 241 12.79 6.35 20.88
C ASN A 241 13.74 6.56 19.66
N GLY A 242 13.23 6.44 18.45
CA GLY A 242 14.02 6.61 17.23
C GLY A 242 15.15 5.60 17.14
N THR A 243 16.34 6.05 16.72
CA THR A 243 17.51 5.19 16.58
C THR A 243 18.09 4.67 17.91
N GLN A 244 17.78 5.33 19.02
CA GLN A 244 18.28 4.93 20.34
C GLN A 244 17.58 3.65 20.86
N ASP A 245 16.29 3.56 20.63
CA ASP A 245 15.47 2.37 20.95
C ASP A 245 14.32 2.27 19.95
N PRO A 246 14.52 1.64 18.78
CA PRO A 246 13.54 1.54 17.70
C PRO A 246 12.50 0.46 17.94
N PHE A 247 12.16 0.21 19.19
CA PHE A 247 11.23 -0.85 19.56
C PHE A 247 9.84 -0.64 18.98
N MET A 248 9.28 -1.69 18.37
CA MET A 248 7.94 -1.72 17.79
C MET A 248 7.18 -2.94 18.30
N TYR A 249 5.97 -2.72 18.80
CA TYR A 249 5.00 -3.79 18.96
C TYR A 249 4.48 -4.24 17.59
N GLN A 250 4.02 -5.48 17.52
CA GLN A 250 3.26 -5.98 16.38
C GLN A 250 1.78 -6.06 16.78
N THR A 251 0.94 -5.29 16.10
CA THR A 251 -0.51 -5.39 16.26
C THR A 251 -1.08 -6.32 15.21
N VAL A 252 -1.87 -7.29 15.63
CA VAL A 252 -2.53 -8.26 14.76
C VAL A 252 -4.04 -8.08 14.91
N VAL A 253 -4.72 -7.82 13.81
CA VAL A 253 -6.19 -7.77 13.74
C VAL A 253 -6.67 -8.95 12.91
N THR A 254 -7.51 -9.78 13.51
CA THR A 254 -8.06 -10.99 12.87
C THR A 254 -9.58 -10.88 12.82
N LEU A 255 -10.16 -11.13 11.65
CA LEU A 255 -11.60 -11.27 11.45
C LEU A 255 -11.96 -12.76 11.51
N ILE A 256 -12.84 -13.13 12.45
CA ILE A 256 -13.21 -14.51 12.74
C ILE A 256 -14.72 -14.69 12.56
N LYS A 257 -15.12 -15.76 11.89
CA LYS A 257 -16.52 -16.17 11.78
C LYS A 257 -16.66 -17.67 11.96
N ASP A 258 -17.61 -18.08 12.79
CA ASP A 258 -17.89 -19.49 13.10
C ASP A 258 -16.61 -20.27 13.53
N GLY A 259 -15.75 -19.62 14.33
CA GLY A 259 -14.46 -20.15 14.81
C GLY A 259 -13.35 -20.23 13.76
N LYS A 260 -13.61 -19.76 12.52
CA LYS A 260 -12.63 -19.74 11.43
C LYS A 260 -12.10 -18.34 11.19
N GLU A 261 -10.79 -18.19 11.09
CA GLU A 261 -10.14 -16.94 10.65
C GLU A 261 -10.41 -16.72 9.16
N LEU A 262 -11.07 -15.59 8.83
CA LEU A 262 -11.37 -15.21 7.46
C LEU A 262 -10.31 -14.28 6.88
N ASP A 263 -9.80 -13.38 7.71
CA ASP A 263 -8.83 -12.37 7.30
C ASP A 263 -7.94 -11.95 8.46
N LYS A 264 -6.71 -11.56 8.17
CA LYS A 264 -5.73 -11.12 9.15
C LYS A 264 -4.88 -9.99 8.58
N VAL A 265 -4.68 -8.94 9.37
CA VAL A 265 -3.80 -7.82 9.08
C VAL A 265 -2.84 -7.61 10.23
N GLU A 266 -1.56 -7.46 9.90
CA GLU A 266 -0.48 -7.18 10.84
C GLU A 266 0.06 -5.76 10.62
N GLN A 267 0.23 -5.01 11.73
CA GLN A 267 0.68 -3.62 11.69
C GLN A 267 1.74 -3.38 12.76
N PRO A 268 2.85 -2.73 12.45
CA PRO A 268 3.79 -2.27 13.45
C PRO A 268 3.19 -1.12 14.28
N LEU A 269 3.49 -1.10 15.59
CA LEU A 269 3.05 -0.06 16.50
C LEU A 269 4.24 0.47 17.32
N GLY A 270 4.80 1.60 16.91
CA GLY A 270 5.79 2.34 17.68
C GLY A 270 5.09 3.33 18.62
N VAL A 271 4.96 2.97 19.89
CA VAL A 271 4.27 3.82 20.89
C VAL A 271 5.14 5.02 21.21
N ARG A 272 4.65 6.23 20.91
CA ARG A 272 5.37 7.48 21.12
C ARG A 272 4.44 8.67 21.19
N TYR A 273 4.94 9.75 21.78
CA TYR A 273 4.36 11.09 21.62
C TYR A 273 5.47 12.08 21.29
N TYR A 274 5.09 13.17 20.65
CA TYR A 274 6.02 14.26 20.36
C TYR A 274 5.37 15.62 20.60
N ILE A 275 6.21 16.61 20.86
CA ILE A 275 5.81 18.00 21.05
C ILE A 275 6.77 18.86 20.24
N THR A 276 6.24 19.87 19.57
CA THR A 276 7.02 20.89 18.90
C THR A 276 6.85 22.19 19.67
N ASP A 277 7.94 22.70 20.22
CA ASP A 277 7.99 23.98 20.95
C ASP A 277 8.69 25.02 20.04
N PRO A 278 8.10 26.19 19.80
CA PRO A 278 8.66 27.17 18.88
C PRO A 278 10.03 27.72 19.32
N ASP A 279 10.32 27.73 20.61
CA ASP A 279 11.58 28.25 21.15
C ASP A 279 12.59 27.16 21.48
N LYS A 280 12.12 25.94 21.81
CA LYS A 280 12.95 24.83 22.32
C LYS A 280 13.10 23.69 21.33
N GLY A 281 12.33 23.72 20.21
CA GLY A 281 12.42 22.71 19.15
C GLY A 281 11.58 21.46 19.40
N PHE A 282 12.06 20.33 18.92
CA PHE A 282 11.31 19.06 18.90
C PHE A 282 11.64 18.20 20.12
N PHE A 283 10.60 17.62 20.72
CA PHE A 283 10.71 16.69 21.85
C PHE A 283 10.06 15.37 21.50
N LEU A 284 10.78 14.28 21.66
CA LEU A 284 10.26 12.92 21.56
C LEU A 284 10.18 12.31 22.97
N ASN A 285 8.98 11.85 23.36
CA ASN A 285 8.72 11.25 24.66
C ASN A 285 9.22 12.12 25.82
N GLY A 286 9.01 13.44 25.71
CA GLY A 286 9.42 14.44 26.72
C GLY A 286 10.91 14.79 26.72
N LYS A 287 11.74 14.18 25.87
CA LYS A 287 13.17 14.49 25.74
C LYS A 287 13.43 15.34 24.51
N HIS A 288 14.20 16.41 24.68
CA HIS A 288 14.64 17.23 23.54
C HIS A 288 15.44 16.38 22.55
N LEU A 289 15.06 16.45 21.27
CA LEU A 289 15.70 15.72 20.19
C LEU A 289 16.03 16.67 19.04
N PRO A 290 17.31 17.02 18.82
CA PRO A 290 17.70 17.74 17.61
C PRO A 290 17.41 16.89 16.37
N LEU A 291 16.68 17.47 15.41
CA LEU A 291 16.38 16.79 14.15
C LEU A 291 17.47 17.13 13.15
N HIS A 292 18.12 16.10 12.64
CA HIS A 292 19.05 16.20 11.53
C HIS A 292 18.44 15.49 10.32
N GLY A 293 18.40 16.14 9.18
CA GLY A 293 17.80 15.62 7.97
C GLY A 293 18.65 15.90 6.74
N VAL A 294 18.40 15.14 5.70
CA VAL A 294 19.00 15.31 4.37
C VAL A 294 17.91 15.30 3.32
N CYS A 295 18.11 16.04 2.24
CA CYS A 295 17.27 15.93 1.06
C CYS A 295 17.77 14.77 0.20
N ARG A 296 16.86 13.90 -0.21
CA ARG A 296 17.18 12.79 -1.08
C ARG A 296 16.22 12.75 -2.26
N HIS A 297 16.77 12.76 -3.47
CA HIS A 297 16.01 12.48 -4.68
C HIS A 297 15.93 10.96 -4.89
N GLN A 298 14.71 10.43 -5.02
CA GLN A 298 14.46 9.00 -5.21
C GLN A 298 14.58 8.63 -6.69
N GLU A 299 15.75 8.83 -7.26
CA GLU A 299 16.02 8.48 -8.64
C GLU A 299 17.44 7.93 -8.79
N ARG A 300 17.62 7.09 -9.79
CA ARG A 300 18.88 6.48 -10.14
C ARG A 300 19.05 6.45 -11.65
N ALA A 301 20.28 6.64 -12.13
CA ALA A 301 20.59 6.45 -13.53
C ALA A 301 20.08 5.10 -14.04
N GLU A 302 19.60 5.03 -15.28
CA GLU A 302 19.07 3.87 -15.99
C GLU A 302 17.67 3.39 -15.57
N VAL A 303 17.22 3.66 -14.35
CA VAL A 303 15.91 3.23 -13.84
C VAL A 303 14.98 4.38 -13.45
N GLY A 304 15.51 5.63 -13.36
CA GLY A 304 14.73 6.77 -12.89
C GLY A 304 14.19 6.52 -11.49
N ASN A 305 12.91 6.84 -11.28
CA ASN A 305 12.22 6.59 -10.01
C ASN A 305 11.67 5.16 -9.84
N ALA A 306 11.85 4.29 -10.83
CA ALA A 306 11.44 2.88 -10.77
C ALA A 306 12.46 2.03 -10.00
N LEU A 307 12.63 2.33 -8.71
CA LEU A 307 13.63 1.70 -7.85
C LEU A 307 13.15 0.34 -7.35
N TYR A 308 14.02 -0.66 -7.42
CA TYR A 308 13.79 -1.98 -6.83
C TYR A 308 14.12 -1.98 -5.33
N PRO A 309 13.53 -2.87 -4.52
CA PRO A 309 13.81 -2.96 -3.07
C PRO A 309 15.31 -3.07 -2.74
N VAL A 310 16.07 -3.80 -3.54
CA VAL A 310 17.53 -3.93 -3.38
C VAL A 310 18.26 -2.59 -3.50
N SER A 311 17.76 -1.66 -4.31
CA SER A 311 18.32 -0.32 -4.45
C SER A 311 18.21 0.49 -3.15
N TYR A 312 17.10 0.33 -2.43
CA TYR A 312 16.92 0.94 -1.11
C TYR A 312 17.86 0.37 -0.06
N THR A 313 18.11 -0.94 -0.09
CA THR A 313 19.03 -1.61 0.84
C THR A 313 20.47 -1.13 0.64
N HIS A 314 20.93 -1.01 -0.60
CA HIS A 314 22.26 -0.49 -0.90
C HIS A 314 22.43 0.97 -0.49
N LEU A 315 21.43 1.81 -0.73
CA LEU A 315 21.47 3.21 -0.31
C LEU A 315 21.51 3.36 1.22
N ARG A 316 20.76 2.54 1.95
CA ARG A 316 20.83 2.50 3.42
C ARG A 316 22.19 2.05 3.93
N ALA A 317 22.83 1.07 3.29
CA ALA A 317 24.15 0.57 3.69
C ALA A 317 25.25 1.62 3.53
N HIS A 318 25.16 2.51 2.55
CA HIS A 318 26.11 3.60 2.34
C HIS A 318 25.85 4.83 3.22
N GLU A 319 24.64 4.99 3.75
CA GLU A 319 24.25 6.11 4.61
C GLU A 319 24.40 5.79 6.11
N THR A 320 24.74 4.56 6.49
CA THR A 320 24.76 4.09 7.89
C THR A 320 26.04 4.39 8.67
N THR A 321 26.89 5.28 8.22
CA THR A 321 27.84 5.90 9.14
C THR A 321 27.15 7.09 9.82
N LEU A 322 26.48 6.80 10.94
CA LEU A 322 25.97 7.75 11.95
C LEU A 322 24.67 8.53 11.58
N HIS A 323 23.54 8.06 12.11
CA HIS A 323 22.38 8.88 12.49
C HIS A 323 21.37 9.30 11.41
N LEU A 324 20.99 8.44 10.49
CA LEU A 324 19.81 8.70 9.66
C LEU A 324 18.59 7.93 10.15
N VAL A 325 17.59 8.67 10.61
CA VAL A 325 16.24 8.18 10.93
C VAL A 325 15.36 8.52 9.73
N CYS A 326 14.89 7.52 9.02
CA CYS A 326 13.72 7.65 8.14
C CYS A 326 12.51 7.05 8.82
#